data_42a00d3b650a7fa7f51c1f1cd0a289f3
#
_entry.id   42a00d3b650a7fa7f51c1f1cd0a289f3
#
_cell.length_a   1.000
_cell.length_b   1.000
_cell.length_c   1.000
_cell.angle_alpha   90.00
_cell.angle_beta   90.00
_cell.angle_gamma   90.00
#
_symmetry.space_group_name_H-M   'P 1'
#
loop_
_entity.id
_entity.type
_entity.pdbx_description
1 polymer ?
#
loop_
_entity_poly.entity_id
_entity_poly.type
_entity_poly.pdbx_seq_one_letter_code
_entity_poly.pdbx_strand_id
1 'polypeptide(L)'
;MKYFVKNSERESTCYHEFYKGKWDEKTFWKEDSLLLHDDVMFKNQGFVDAVMEVIPTYDPFGETEISPEIWKKIGQVIKEKDEKTKELYHEADVWLKDVFKEYECITILGI
;
A
#
# COMPACT_ATOMS: atom_id res chain seq x y z
N MET A 1 14.24 -3.54 -2.77
CA MET A 1 12.89 -4.14 -2.74
C MET A 1 12.51 -4.57 -4.15
N LYS A 2 11.69 -5.58 -4.23
CA LYS A 2 11.30 -6.15 -5.53
C LYS A 2 10.09 -5.44 -6.16
N TYR A 3 9.14 -5.02 -5.34
CA TYR A 3 7.88 -4.45 -5.80
C TYR A 3 7.76 -2.95 -5.54
N PHE A 4 8.28 -2.49 -4.41
CA PHE A 4 8.14 -1.11 -3.97
C PHE A 4 9.42 -0.33 -4.20
N VAL A 5 9.29 0.98 -4.32
CA VAL A 5 10.43 1.90 -4.44
C VAL A 5 10.25 3.07 -3.49
N LYS A 6 11.33 3.79 -3.25
CA LYS A 6 11.32 5.06 -2.50
C LYS A 6 11.10 6.22 -3.48
N ASN A 7 10.71 7.36 -2.96
CA ASN A 7 10.49 8.54 -3.79
C ASN A 7 11.73 8.93 -4.62
N SER A 8 12.92 8.76 -4.06
CA SER A 8 14.17 9.04 -4.78
C SER A 8 14.39 8.14 -6.00
N GLU A 9 13.71 7.00 -6.06
CA GLU A 9 13.80 6.03 -7.15
C GLU A 9 12.66 6.15 -8.14
N ARG A 10 11.74 7.06 -7.89
CA ARG A 10 10.54 7.25 -8.73
C ARG A 10 10.90 7.83 -10.09
N GLU A 11 10.36 7.24 -11.15
CA GLU A 11 10.63 7.67 -12.52
C GLU A 11 9.48 8.45 -13.17
N SER A 12 8.29 8.38 -12.56
CA SER A 12 7.08 9.01 -13.11
C SER A 12 6.10 9.33 -11.98
N THR A 13 4.86 9.62 -12.33
CA THR A 13 3.78 9.86 -11.37
C THR A 13 2.77 8.71 -11.32
N CYS A 14 3.05 7.60 -12.00
CA CYS A 14 2.14 6.45 -12.05
C CYS A 14 2.36 5.49 -10.88
N TYR A 15 2.36 6.02 -9.65
CA TYR A 15 2.60 5.24 -8.44
C TYR A 15 1.48 5.44 -7.44
N HIS A 16 1.19 4.38 -6.69
CA HIS A 16 0.35 4.45 -5.49
C HIS A 16 1.27 4.74 -4.32
N GLU A 17 1.02 5.80 -3.59
CA GLU A 17 1.86 6.20 -2.46
C GLU A 17 1.29 5.64 -1.16
N PHE A 18 2.10 4.90 -0.42
CA PHE A 18 1.80 4.46 0.94
C PHE A 18 2.35 5.53 1.88
N TYR A 19 1.47 6.42 2.28
CA TYR A 19 1.77 7.64 3.02
C TYR A 19 1.64 7.36 4.52
N LYS A 20 2.63 7.77 5.30
CA LYS A 20 2.62 7.56 6.75
C LYS A 20 1.60 8.47 7.43
N GLY A 21 0.68 7.87 8.17
CA GLY A 21 -0.35 8.60 8.89
C GLY A 21 -1.52 9.01 8.03
N LYS A 22 -2.35 9.87 8.59
CA LYS A 22 -3.49 10.43 7.88
C LYS A 22 -3.00 11.47 6.88
N TRP A 23 -3.50 11.41 5.66
CA TRP A 23 -3.10 12.35 4.62
C TRP A 23 -3.55 13.76 4.96
N ASP A 24 -2.66 14.72 4.74
CA ASP A 24 -2.92 16.14 5.02
C ASP A 24 -3.70 16.84 3.89
N GLU A 25 -4.07 16.11 2.85
CA GLU A 25 -4.79 16.60 1.67
C GLU A 25 -4.01 17.58 0.80
N LYS A 26 -2.70 17.67 1.00
CA LYS A 26 -1.83 18.62 0.29
C LYS A 26 -0.55 18.01 -0.23
N THR A 27 0.09 17.15 0.58
CA THR A 27 1.45 16.67 0.31
C THR A 27 1.40 15.36 -0.45
N PHE A 28 2.23 15.26 -1.48
CA PHE A 28 2.45 14.04 -2.26
C PHE A 28 3.93 13.75 -2.34
N TRP A 29 4.29 12.50 -2.58
CA TRP A 29 5.64 12.07 -2.86
C TRP A 29 6.61 12.38 -1.72
N LYS A 30 6.21 12.03 -0.51
CA LYS A 30 7.09 12.20 0.65
C LYS A 30 8.27 11.24 0.55
N GLU A 31 9.44 11.72 0.99
CA GLU A 31 10.66 10.92 0.93
C GLU A 31 10.61 9.65 1.75
N ASP A 32 9.81 9.66 2.82
CA ASP A 32 9.66 8.50 3.70
C ASP A 32 8.46 7.62 3.36
N SER A 33 7.79 7.89 2.25
CA SER A 33 6.71 7.03 1.75
C SER A 33 7.27 5.83 1.01
N LEU A 34 6.43 4.80 0.86
CA LEU A 34 6.71 3.65 0.03
C LEU A 34 5.81 3.72 -1.19
N LEU A 35 6.36 3.49 -2.37
CA LEU A 35 5.64 3.67 -3.63
C LEU A 35 5.49 2.35 -4.38
N LEU A 36 4.30 2.10 -4.91
CA LEU A 36 4.02 0.93 -5.72
C LEU A 36 3.59 1.39 -7.10
N HIS A 37 4.35 1.05 -8.14
CA HIS A 37 4.01 1.42 -9.51
C HIS A 37 2.67 0.79 -9.90
N ASP A 38 1.85 1.55 -10.61
CA ASP A 38 0.51 1.11 -11.02
C ASP A 38 0.54 -0.19 -11.83
N ASP A 39 1.52 -0.34 -12.73
CA ASP A 39 1.67 -1.56 -13.51
C ASP A 39 1.94 -2.78 -12.61
N VAL A 40 2.73 -2.58 -11.55
CA VAL A 40 3.03 -3.66 -10.60
C VAL A 40 1.78 -4.03 -9.82
N MET A 41 1.04 -3.03 -9.35
CA MET A 41 -0.22 -3.27 -8.65
C MET A 41 -1.22 -3.99 -9.55
N PHE A 42 -1.32 -3.57 -10.80
CA PHE A 42 -2.25 -4.15 -11.78
C PHE A 42 -1.90 -5.61 -12.08
N LYS A 43 -0.62 -5.94 -12.18
CA LYS A 43 -0.15 -7.32 -12.41
C LYS A 43 -0.34 -8.23 -11.19
N ASN A 44 -0.58 -7.64 -10.03
CA ASN A 44 -0.81 -8.36 -8.79
C ASN A 44 -2.24 -8.12 -8.32
N GLN A 45 -3.20 -8.44 -9.17
CA GLN A 45 -4.62 -8.22 -8.92
C GLN A 45 -5.09 -8.87 -7.62
N GLY A 46 -4.46 -9.97 -7.21
CA GLY A 46 -4.77 -10.60 -5.94
C GLY A 46 -4.59 -9.68 -4.73
N PHE A 47 -3.64 -8.75 -4.80
CA PHE A 47 -3.46 -7.76 -3.73
C PHE A 47 -4.63 -6.77 -3.71
N VAL A 48 -5.01 -6.25 -4.87
CA VAL A 48 -6.16 -5.33 -4.99
C VAL A 48 -7.44 -6.02 -4.53
N ASP A 49 -7.66 -7.26 -4.95
CA ASP A 49 -8.83 -8.04 -4.56
C ASP A 49 -8.90 -8.24 -3.04
N ALA A 50 -7.76 -8.52 -2.40
CA ALA A 50 -7.69 -8.69 -0.95
C ALA A 50 -8.03 -7.38 -0.23
N VAL A 51 -7.50 -6.26 -0.73
CA VAL A 51 -7.82 -4.95 -0.15
C VAL A 51 -9.30 -4.66 -0.28
N MET A 52 -9.87 -4.89 -1.45
CA MET A 52 -11.29 -4.63 -1.71
C MET A 52 -12.23 -5.56 -0.93
N GLU A 53 -11.79 -6.77 -0.63
CA GLU A 53 -12.57 -7.68 0.19
C GLU A 53 -12.74 -7.15 1.61
N VAL A 54 -11.69 -6.54 2.17
CA VAL A 54 -11.71 -5.96 3.51
C VAL A 54 -12.28 -4.55 3.49
N ILE A 55 -11.98 -3.78 2.44
CA ILE A 55 -12.44 -2.41 2.26
C ILE A 55 -13.19 -2.31 0.93
N PRO A 56 -14.51 -2.61 0.91
CA PRO A 56 -15.27 -2.59 -0.36
C PRO A 56 -15.29 -1.22 -1.04
N THR A 57 -15.03 -0.16 -0.30
CA THR A 57 -15.00 1.21 -0.83
C THR A 57 -13.62 1.65 -1.32
N TYR A 58 -12.63 0.74 -1.31
CA TYR A 58 -11.30 1.07 -1.79
C TYR A 58 -11.34 1.62 -3.21
N ASP A 59 -10.70 2.77 -3.42
CA ASP A 59 -10.65 3.45 -4.70
C ASP A 59 -9.19 3.60 -5.16
N PRO A 60 -8.76 2.85 -6.19
CA PRO A 60 -7.39 2.97 -6.70
C PRO A 60 -7.04 4.36 -7.24
N PHE A 61 -8.03 5.22 -7.45
CA PHE A 61 -7.82 6.59 -7.93
C PHE A 61 -8.04 7.64 -6.84
N GLY A 62 -8.30 7.22 -5.62
CA GLY A 62 -8.56 8.12 -4.50
C GLY A 62 -7.63 7.86 -3.33
N GLU A 63 -8.10 8.16 -2.13
CA GLU A 63 -7.37 7.94 -0.90
C GLU A 63 -8.06 6.89 -0.04
N THR A 64 -7.27 6.09 0.67
CA THR A 64 -7.81 5.06 1.55
C THR A 64 -6.94 4.94 2.80
N GLU A 65 -7.54 5.17 3.96
CA GLU A 65 -6.83 5.00 5.24
C GLU A 65 -6.85 3.52 5.64
N ILE A 66 -5.72 3.03 6.11
CA ILE A 66 -5.56 1.66 6.57
C ILE A 66 -4.94 1.66 7.95
N SER A 67 -5.69 1.16 8.93
CA SER A 67 -5.21 0.96 10.29
C SER A 67 -4.42 -0.35 10.40
N PRO A 68 -3.65 -0.55 11.48
CA PRO A 68 -2.98 -1.84 11.71
C PRO A 68 -3.93 -3.02 11.72
N GLU A 69 -5.14 -2.84 12.28
CA GLU A 69 -6.14 -3.91 12.32
C GLU A 69 -6.66 -4.27 10.94
N ILE A 70 -6.92 -3.27 10.11
CA ILE A 70 -7.37 -3.47 8.73
C ILE A 70 -6.26 -4.14 7.93
N TRP A 71 -5.02 -3.69 8.08
CA TRP A 71 -3.88 -4.30 7.41
C TRP A 71 -3.74 -5.80 7.76
N LYS A 72 -3.94 -6.12 9.04
CA LYS A 72 -3.92 -7.50 9.49
C LYS A 72 -5.02 -8.34 8.83
N LYS A 73 -6.23 -7.79 8.71
CA LYS A 73 -7.33 -8.47 8.02
C LYS A 73 -7.01 -8.71 6.55
N ILE A 74 -6.42 -7.73 5.89
CA ILE A 74 -5.95 -7.88 4.50
C ILE A 74 -4.95 -9.03 4.43
N GLY A 75 -4.01 -9.11 5.38
CA GLY A 75 -3.03 -10.18 5.44
C GLY A 75 -3.65 -11.56 5.56
N GLN A 76 -4.77 -11.70 6.26
CA GLN A 76 -5.46 -12.97 6.37
C GLN A 76 -6.05 -13.41 5.04
N VAL A 77 -6.58 -12.47 4.26
CA VAL A 77 -7.07 -12.76 2.91
C VAL A 77 -5.92 -13.11 1.98
N ILE A 78 -4.79 -12.41 2.12
CA ILE A 78 -3.58 -12.63 1.31
C ILE A 78 -3.07 -14.07 1.43
N LYS A 79 -3.26 -14.72 2.57
CA LYS A 79 -2.82 -16.11 2.79
C LYS A 79 -3.41 -17.09 1.77
N GLU A 80 -4.58 -16.75 1.21
CA GLU A 80 -5.27 -17.58 0.23
C GLU A 80 -4.90 -17.21 -1.22
N LYS A 81 -4.01 -16.26 -1.40
CA LYS A 81 -3.62 -15.77 -2.72
C LYS A 81 -2.34 -16.44 -3.22
N ASP A 82 -1.92 -16.10 -4.44
CA ASP A 82 -0.73 -16.65 -5.06
C ASP A 82 0.56 -16.13 -4.40
N GLU A 83 1.68 -16.76 -4.73
CA GLU A 83 2.98 -16.44 -4.12
C GLU A 83 3.43 -15.01 -4.38
N LYS A 84 3.20 -14.49 -5.58
CA LYS A 84 3.58 -13.11 -5.92
C LYS A 84 2.83 -12.10 -5.05
N THR A 85 1.55 -12.33 -4.84
CA THR A 85 0.72 -11.47 -3.98
C THR A 85 1.21 -11.52 -2.54
N LYS A 86 1.57 -12.72 -2.05
CA LYS A 86 2.12 -12.88 -0.70
C LYS A 86 3.45 -12.15 -0.55
N GLU A 87 4.32 -12.23 -1.55
CA GLU A 87 5.61 -11.53 -1.53
C GLU A 87 5.42 -10.02 -1.48
N LEU A 88 4.51 -9.50 -2.32
CA LEU A 88 4.21 -8.07 -2.35
C LEU A 88 3.70 -7.59 -1.00
N TYR A 89 2.73 -8.30 -0.43
CA TYR A 89 2.20 -7.98 0.89
C TYR A 89 3.30 -8.02 1.96
N HIS A 90 4.14 -9.05 1.93
CA HIS A 90 5.22 -9.21 2.91
C HIS A 90 6.20 -8.04 2.84
N GLU A 91 6.55 -7.59 1.64
CA GLU A 91 7.46 -6.46 1.45
C GLU A 91 6.90 -5.18 2.08
N ALA A 92 5.62 -4.92 1.87
CA ALA A 92 4.95 -3.79 2.52
C ALA A 92 4.83 -3.99 4.03
N ASP A 93 4.54 -5.21 4.48
CA ASP A 93 4.35 -5.53 5.89
C ASP A 93 5.60 -5.27 6.71
N VAL A 94 6.77 -5.60 6.18
CA VAL A 94 8.05 -5.34 6.86
C VAL A 94 8.22 -3.84 7.12
N TRP A 95 7.91 -3.00 6.13
CA TRP A 95 7.96 -1.55 6.26
C TRP A 95 6.90 -1.04 7.25
N LEU A 96 5.68 -1.58 7.15
CA LEU A 96 4.55 -1.15 7.98
C LEU A 96 4.73 -1.49 9.46
N LYS A 97 5.46 -2.54 9.80
CA LYS A 97 5.73 -2.86 11.20
C LYS A 97 6.39 -1.71 11.94
N ASP A 98 7.30 -1.03 11.28
CA ASP A 98 7.96 0.14 11.88
C ASP A 98 7.05 1.37 11.85
N VAL A 99 6.31 1.55 10.75
CA VAL A 99 5.41 2.69 10.61
C VAL A 99 4.33 2.67 11.69
N PHE A 100 3.73 1.51 11.93
CA PHE A 100 2.64 1.38 12.90
C PHE A 100 3.09 1.48 14.36
N LYS A 101 4.39 1.54 14.62
CA LYS A 101 4.90 1.87 15.96
C LYS A 101 4.75 3.36 16.27
N GLU A 102 4.70 4.19 15.23
CA GLU A 102 4.67 5.65 15.36
C GLU A 102 3.39 6.29 14.84
N TYR A 103 2.66 5.60 13.97
CA TYR A 103 1.46 6.14 13.33
C TYR A 103 0.28 5.20 13.52
N GLU A 104 -0.91 5.77 13.68
CA GLU A 104 -2.14 5.01 13.89
C GLU A 104 -2.68 4.41 12.59
N CYS A 105 -2.22 4.90 11.45
CA CYS A 105 -2.66 4.44 10.13
C CYS A 105 -1.64 4.82 9.07
N ILE A 106 -1.87 4.30 7.86
CA ILE A 106 -1.28 4.84 6.64
C ILE A 106 -2.43 5.26 5.74
N THR A 107 -2.12 6.03 4.71
CA THR A 107 -3.07 6.35 3.65
C THR A 107 -2.48 5.89 2.34
N ILE A 108 -3.23 5.09 1.58
CA ILE A 108 -2.83 4.76 0.21
C ILE A 108 -3.41 5.83 -0.69
N LEU A 109 -2.54 6.59 -1.33
CA LEU A 109 -2.93 7.62 -2.28
C LEU A 109 -2.87 7.00 -3.67
N GLY A 110 -4.01 6.96 -4.35
CA GLY A 110 -4.12 6.43 -5.69
C GLY A 110 -3.63 7.41 -6.76
N ILE A 111 -3.77 6.99 -7.97
CA ILE A 111 -3.33 7.78 -9.12
C ILE A 111 -4.35 8.86 -9.47
#